data_8c04bed339977e80aca922ebfae748e2
#
_entry.id   8c04bed339977e80aca922ebfae748e2
#
_cell.length_a   1.000
_cell.length_b   1.000
_cell.length_c   1.000
_cell.angle_alpha   90.00
_cell.angle_beta   90.00
_cell.angle_gamma   90.00
#
_symmetry.space_group_name_H-M   'P 1'
#
loop_
_entity.id
_entity.type
_entity.pdbx_description
1 polymer ?
#
loop_
_entity_poly.entity_id
_entity_poly.type
_entity_poly.pdbx_seq_one_letter_code
_entity_poly.pdbx_strand_id
1 'polypeptide(L)'
;VIVDVSNSSYTDEEAAREFFYASTMNLLGYGDAAGVGHHVALSVVGTDRLARAEGGYFIAKEQQERLLTSSGRPYTLVHATQFFEFIRSITDHAMRGGAAHVADVLVQPMAADDVAAVVARAALAEPRFGMQEHGGPEVFSLGEIAAQDLRWRHDDREVVPDPLGTYFGARLAPRDLLPEATAMIAPTRYH
;
A
#
# COMPACT_ATOMS: atom_id res chain seq x y z
N VAL A 1 8.22 13.31 -16.85
CA VAL A 1 7.64 12.28 -15.97
C VAL A 1 7.10 12.93 -14.70
N ILE A 2 5.94 12.51 -14.24
CA ILE A 2 5.43 12.77 -12.88
C ILE A 2 5.52 11.46 -12.10
N VAL A 3 6.05 11.52 -10.88
CA VAL A 3 6.08 10.41 -9.93
C VAL A 3 5.24 10.80 -8.73
N ASP A 4 4.10 10.14 -8.57
CA ASP A 4 3.18 10.37 -7.45
C ASP A 4 3.35 9.27 -6.39
N VAL A 5 4.00 9.64 -5.30
CA VAL A 5 4.16 8.83 -4.08
C VAL A 5 3.47 9.50 -2.89
N SER A 6 2.58 10.45 -3.18
CA SER A 6 1.84 11.17 -2.15
C SER A 6 0.87 10.25 -1.39
N ASN A 7 0.59 10.60 -0.15
CA ASN A 7 -0.26 9.81 0.72
C ASN A 7 -1.15 10.70 1.59
N SER A 8 -2.22 10.13 2.12
CA SER A 8 -3.20 10.79 2.98
C SER A 8 -3.39 10.02 4.28
N SER A 9 -4.30 10.49 5.12
CA SER A 9 -4.68 9.81 6.37
C SER A 9 -5.27 8.41 6.08
N TYR A 10 -4.87 7.42 6.88
CA TYR A 10 -5.47 6.07 6.86
C TYR A 10 -6.74 5.96 7.70
N THR A 11 -7.04 6.97 8.52
CA THR A 11 -8.13 6.96 9.51
C THR A 11 -9.25 7.94 9.21
N ASP A 12 -9.08 8.78 8.18
CA ASP A 12 -10.07 9.75 7.73
C ASP A 12 -10.36 9.51 6.24
N GLU A 13 -11.45 8.80 6.00
CA GLU A 13 -11.87 8.39 4.65
C GLU A 13 -12.21 9.59 3.76
N GLU A 14 -12.93 10.59 4.31
CA GLU A 14 -13.35 11.77 3.55
C GLU A 14 -12.13 12.59 3.13
N ALA A 15 -11.22 12.85 4.06
CA ALA A 15 -9.96 13.53 3.78
C ALA A 15 -9.10 12.78 2.77
N ALA A 16 -9.05 11.44 2.85
CA ALA A 16 -8.33 10.61 1.89
C ALA A 16 -8.93 10.71 0.48
N ARG A 17 -10.26 10.65 0.36
CA ARG A 17 -10.97 10.76 -0.93
C ARG A 17 -10.77 12.13 -1.57
N GLU A 18 -10.91 13.20 -0.79
CA GLU A 18 -10.68 14.56 -1.28
C GLU A 18 -9.21 14.73 -1.72
N PHE A 19 -8.27 14.31 -0.90
CA PHE A 19 -6.84 14.43 -1.19
C PHE A 19 -6.47 13.71 -2.50
N PHE A 20 -6.77 12.41 -2.61
CA PHE A 20 -6.39 11.65 -3.80
C PHE A 20 -7.10 12.12 -5.06
N TYR A 21 -8.36 12.53 -4.94
CA TYR A 21 -9.08 13.15 -6.07
C TYR A 21 -8.43 14.45 -6.53
N ALA A 22 -8.27 15.41 -5.62
CA ALA A 22 -7.76 16.73 -5.97
C ALA A 22 -6.30 16.69 -6.45
N SER A 23 -5.43 15.93 -5.75
CA SER A 23 -4.02 15.80 -6.14
C SER A 23 -3.88 15.16 -7.52
N THR A 24 -4.59 14.07 -7.79
CA THR A 24 -4.51 13.36 -9.07
C THR A 24 -5.04 14.23 -10.21
N MET A 25 -6.18 14.90 -10.01
CA MET A 25 -6.73 15.81 -11.03
C MET A 25 -5.77 16.97 -11.34
N ASN A 26 -5.13 17.52 -10.31
CA ASN A 26 -4.14 18.57 -10.49
C ASN A 26 -2.90 18.06 -11.26
N LEU A 27 -2.36 16.90 -10.87
CA LEU A 27 -1.21 16.30 -11.54
C LEU A 27 -1.50 15.95 -13.01
N LEU A 28 -2.71 15.46 -13.30
CA LEU A 28 -3.14 15.21 -14.68
C LEU A 28 -3.29 16.50 -15.48
N GLY A 29 -3.99 17.50 -14.92
CA GLY A 29 -4.26 18.76 -15.61
C GLY A 29 -2.99 19.59 -15.86
N TYR A 30 -2.16 19.81 -14.85
CA TYR A 30 -0.90 20.54 -15.00
C TYR A 30 0.15 19.73 -15.79
N GLY A 31 0.14 18.40 -15.61
CA GLY A 31 1.00 17.51 -16.38
C GLY A 31 0.71 17.55 -17.86
N ASP A 32 -0.58 17.58 -18.23
CA ASP A 32 -0.99 17.74 -19.64
C ASP A 32 -0.51 19.06 -20.23
N ALA A 33 -0.77 20.17 -19.51
CA ALA A 33 -0.33 21.50 -19.93
C ALA A 33 1.20 21.63 -20.07
N ALA A 34 1.96 20.83 -19.30
CA ALA A 34 3.43 20.78 -19.32
C ALA A 34 3.99 19.72 -20.28
N GLY A 35 3.16 18.99 -21.04
CA GLY A 35 3.59 17.96 -21.97
C GLY A 35 4.21 16.73 -21.29
N VAL A 36 3.72 16.36 -20.09
CA VAL A 36 4.23 15.18 -19.36
C VAL A 36 3.87 13.89 -20.13
N GLY A 37 4.89 13.15 -20.52
CA GLY A 37 4.74 11.92 -21.30
C GLY A 37 4.60 10.64 -20.48
N HIS A 38 4.67 10.70 -19.13
CA HIS A 38 4.52 9.51 -18.28
C HIS A 38 4.13 9.88 -16.85
N HIS A 39 3.08 9.25 -16.35
CA HIS A 39 2.65 9.31 -14.95
C HIS A 39 2.95 7.98 -14.25
N VAL A 40 3.73 8.01 -13.18
CA VAL A 40 3.99 6.85 -12.32
C VAL A 40 3.32 7.09 -10.98
N ALA A 41 2.45 6.19 -10.55
CA ALA A 41 1.80 6.29 -9.26
C ALA A 41 2.06 5.04 -8.40
N LEU A 42 2.45 5.29 -7.15
CA LEU A 42 2.61 4.25 -6.13
C LEU A 42 1.25 3.94 -5.51
N SER A 43 0.89 2.67 -5.51
CA SER A 43 -0.34 2.16 -4.90
C SER A 43 -0.08 0.89 -4.09
N VAL A 44 -1.13 0.23 -3.66
CA VAL A 44 -1.08 -0.91 -2.75
C VAL A 44 -1.50 -2.17 -3.48
N VAL A 45 -0.79 -3.28 -3.23
CA VAL A 45 -1.21 -4.61 -3.69
C VAL A 45 -2.61 -4.91 -3.17
N GLY A 46 -3.49 -5.33 -4.08
CA GLY A 46 -4.87 -5.67 -3.75
C GLY A 46 -5.79 -4.47 -3.51
N THR A 47 -5.44 -3.26 -3.95
CA THR A 47 -6.27 -2.05 -3.77
C THR A 47 -7.75 -2.30 -4.10
N ASP A 48 -8.05 -3.00 -5.18
CA ASP A 48 -9.41 -3.34 -5.61
C ASP A 48 -10.12 -4.30 -4.63
N ARG A 49 -9.40 -5.28 -4.08
CA ARG A 49 -9.94 -6.22 -3.07
C ARG A 49 -10.23 -5.50 -1.76
N LEU A 50 -9.27 -4.66 -1.33
CA LEU A 50 -9.35 -3.87 -0.10
C LEU A 50 -10.47 -2.82 -0.17
N ALA A 51 -10.67 -2.20 -1.33
CA ALA A 51 -11.77 -1.26 -1.54
C ALA A 51 -13.13 -1.95 -1.45
N ARG A 52 -13.28 -3.15 -2.03
CA ARG A 52 -14.50 -3.96 -1.91
C ARG A 52 -14.77 -4.46 -0.48
N ALA A 53 -13.73 -4.58 0.34
CA ALA A 53 -13.84 -4.95 1.74
C ALA A 53 -14.17 -3.77 2.67
N GLU A 54 -14.72 -2.68 2.11
CA GLU A 54 -15.16 -1.47 2.82
C GLU A 54 -14.03 -0.71 3.55
N GLY A 55 -12.79 -0.87 3.11
CA GLY A 55 -11.65 -0.10 3.61
C GLY A 55 -11.65 1.31 3.03
N GLY A 56 -12.09 2.33 3.79
CA GLY A 56 -12.29 3.69 3.31
C GLY A 56 -11.08 4.32 2.63
N TYR A 57 -9.90 4.17 3.21
CA TYR A 57 -8.64 4.59 2.58
C TYR A 57 -8.41 3.91 1.22
N PHE A 58 -8.70 2.60 1.11
CA PHE A 58 -8.49 1.85 -0.12
C PHE A 58 -9.51 2.19 -1.22
N ILE A 59 -10.72 2.61 -0.84
CA ILE A 59 -11.69 3.18 -1.77
C ILE A 59 -11.12 4.46 -2.42
N ALA A 60 -10.48 5.31 -1.61
CA ALA A 60 -9.84 6.53 -2.11
C ALA A 60 -8.62 6.21 -3.01
N LYS A 61 -7.83 5.19 -2.67
CA LYS A 61 -6.72 4.72 -3.53
C LYS A 61 -7.22 4.13 -4.85
N GLU A 62 -8.27 3.32 -4.83
CA GLU A 62 -8.88 2.80 -6.05
C GLU A 62 -9.43 3.93 -6.94
N GLN A 63 -10.00 4.98 -6.35
CA GLN A 63 -10.42 6.17 -7.09
C GLN A 63 -9.23 6.88 -7.77
N GLN A 64 -8.09 7.02 -7.08
CA GLN A 64 -6.86 7.55 -7.67
C GLN A 64 -6.42 6.74 -8.89
N GLU A 65 -6.38 5.40 -8.77
CA GLU A 65 -6.02 4.51 -9.86
C GLU A 65 -6.98 4.65 -11.05
N ARG A 66 -8.29 4.70 -10.79
CA ARG A 66 -9.32 4.88 -11.83
C ARG A 66 -9.18 6.20 -12.57
N LEU A 67 -8.89 7.30 -11.86
CA LEU A 67 -8.64 8.61 -12.49
C LEU A 67 -7.45 8.53 -13.44
N LEU A 68 -6.35 7.92 -13.00
CA LEU A 68 -5.15 7.79 -13.81
C LEU A 68 -5.38 6.88 -15.02
N THR A 69 -5.95 5.69 -14.82
CA THR A 69 -6.17 4.70 -15.89
C THR A 69 -7.19 5.18 -16.94
N SER A 70 -8.19 5.96 -16.54
CA SER A 70 -9.21 6.52 -17.45
C SER A 70 -8.80 7.85 -18.10
N SER A 71 -7.66 8.43 -17.71
CA SER A 71 -7.21 9.73 -18.22
C SER A 71 -6.81 9.73 -19.69
N GLY A 72 -6.55 8.56 -20.28
CA GLY A 72 -5.96 8.41 -21.62
C GLY A 72 -4.50 8.84 -21.71
N ARG A 73 -3.85 9.18 -20.59
CA ARG A 73 -2.42 9.56 -20.55
C ARG A 73 -1.53 8.34 -20.32
N PRO A 74 -0.27 8.37 -20.80
CA PRO A 74 0.66 7.29 -20.52
C PRO A 74 0.92 7.15 -19.01
N TYR A 75 0.76 5.95 -18.47
CA TYR A 75 0.91 5.69 -17.04
C TYR A 75 1.54 4.33 -16.73
N THR A 76 2.05 4.23 -15.50
CA THR A 76 2.44 2.97 -14.84
C THR A 76 1.97 3.01 -13.39
N LEU A 77 1.19 2.03 -12.96
CA LEU A 77 0.87 1.81 -11.55
C LEU A 77 1.89 0.85 -10.94
N VAL A 78 2.51 1.26 -9.85
CA VAL A 78 3.39 0.42 -9.04
C VAL A 78 2.60 0.01 -7.80
N HIS A 79 2.20 -1.25 -7.73
CA HIS A 79 1.56 -1.82 -6.55
C HIS A 79 2.62 -2.45 -5.66
N ALA A 80 2.81 -1.91 -4.47
CA ALA A 80 3.71 -2.45 -3.46
C ALA A 80 2.92 -3.11 -2.32
N THR A 81 3.51 -4.15 -1.73
CA THR A 81 3.02 -4.69 -0.46
C THR A 81 3.35 -3.73 0.68
N GLN A 82 3.04 -4.11 1.92
CA GLN A 82 3.33 -3.30 3.11
C GLN A 82 4.83 -3.03 3.22
N PHE A 83 5.20 -1.85 3.74
CA PHE A 83 6.61 -1.52 3.97
C PHE A 83 7.04 -1.98 5.36
N PHE A 84 8.30 -2.39 5.49
CA PHE A 84 8.89 -2.72 6.80
C PHE A 84 8.70 -1.59 7.79
N GLU A 85 8.94 -0.37 7.36
CA GLU A 85 8.87 0.86 8.15
C GLU A 85 7.43 1.18 8.60
N PHE A 86 6.44 0.58 7.93
CA PHE A 86 5.03 0.78 8.24
C PHE A 86 4.46 -0.26 9.23
N ILE A 87 5.17 -1.38 9.48
CA ILE A 87 4.71 -2.44 10.40
C ILE A 87 4.43 -1.87 11.79
N ARG A 88 5.28 -0.98 12.28
CA ARG A 88 5.07 -0.29 13.55
C ARG A 88 3.72 0.44 13.59
N SER A 89 3.39 1.18 12.55
CA SER A 89 2.13 1.93 12.49
C SER A 89 0.92 0.98 12.46
N ILE A 90 1.03 -0.16 11.77
CA ILE A 90 -0.01 -1.19 11.76
C ILE A 90 -0.21 -1.75 13.16
N THR A 91 0.88 -2.11 13.86
CA THR A 91 0.86 -2.64 15.21
C THR A 91 0.24 -1.65 16.20
N ASP A 92 0.68 -0.39 16.15
CA ASP A 92 0.19 0.67 17.05
C ASP A 92 -1.29 1.01 16.80
N HIS A 93 -1.75 0.97 15.53
CA HIS A 93 -3.16 1.18 15.18
C HIS A 93 -4.07 0.04 15.68
N ALA A 94 -3.54 -1.16 15.79
CA ALA A 94 -4.26 -2.34 16.28
C ALA A 94 -4.37 -2.40 17.82
N MET A 95 -3.80 -1.44 18.55
CA MET A 95 -3.79 -1.45 20.02
C MET A 95 -5.17 -1.24 20.63
N ARG A 96 -5.62 -2.20 21.43
CA ARG A 96 -6.87 -2.14 22.19
C ARG A 96 -6.69 -2.87 23.53
N GLY A 97 -7.15 -2.26 24.62
CA GLY A 97 -7.13 -2.91 25.95
C GLY A 97 -5.75 -3.35 26.44
N GLY A 98 -4.65 -2.77 25.93
CA GLY A 98 -3.29 -3.12 26.30
C GLY A 98 -2.62 -4.21 25.45
N ALA A 99 -3.30 -4.74 24.42
CA ALA A 99 -2.77 -5.69 23.46
C ALA A 99 -2.97 -5.20 22.00
N ALA A 100 -2.18 -5.67 21.07
CA ALA A 100 -2.34 -5.42 19.64
C ALA A 100 -3.25 -6.51 19.03
N HIS A 101 -4.48 -6.14 18.69
CA HIS A 101 -5.45 -7.04 18.04
C HIS A 101 -5.35 -6.89 16.53
N VAL A 102 -4.52 -7.72 15.90
CA VAL A 102 -4.24 -7.65 14.46
C VAL A 102 -5.13 -8.62 13.67
N ALA A 103 -5.51 -8.25 12.45
CA ALA A 103 -6.23 -9.16 11.56
C ALA A 103 -5.42 -10.46 11.33
N ASP A 104 -6.13 -11.61 11.28
CA ASP A 104 -5.50 -12.92 11.03
C ASP A 104 -5.27 -13.12 9.52
N VAL A 105 -4.27 -12.43 9.00
CA VAL A 105 -3.93 -12.40 7.56
C VAL A 105 -2.43 -12.58 7.33
N LEU A 106 -2.08 -12.98 6.12
CA LEU A 106 -0.69 -13.04 5.66
C LEU A 106 -0.28 -11.72 5.01
N VAL A 107 0.97 -11.34 5.23
CA VAL A 107 1.63 -10.16 4.63
C VAL A 107 2.97 -10.58 4.01
N GLN A 108 3.40 -9.83 3.01
CA GLN A 108 4.69 -10.06 2.34
C GLN A 108 5.46 -8.74 2.20
N PRO A 109 5.82 -8.11 3.34
CA PRO A 109 6.31 -6.74 3.34
C PRO A 109 7.68 -6.60 2.67
N MET A 110 7.99 -5.39 2.21
CA MET A 110 9.23 -5.03 1.55
C MET A 110 9.83 -3.75 2.12
N ALA A 111 11.14 -3.55 1.96
CA ALA A 111 11.82 -2.33 2.40
C ALA A 111 11.35 -1.11 1.58
N ALA A 112 11.20 0.05 2.21
CA ALA A 112 10.87 1.30 1.52
C ALA A 112 11.94 1.68 0.47
N ASP A 113 13.23 1.37 0.71
CA ASP A 113 14.30 1.57 -0.25
C ASP A 113 14.13 0.73 -1.52
N ASP A 114 13.67 -0.52 -1.38
CA ASP A 114 13.35 -1.38 -2.53
C ASP A 114 12.15 -0.81 -3.32
N VAL A 115 11.13 -0.28 -2.63
CA VAL A 115 9.99 0.41 -3.27
C VAL A 115 10.47 1.64 -4.04
N ALA A 116 11.34 2.47 -3.43
CA ALA A 116 11.91 3.64 -4.10
C ALA A 116 12.68 3.25 -5.36
N ALA A 117 13.48 2.18 -5.29
CA ALA A 117 14.19 1.66 -6.45
C ALA A 117 13.27 1.15 -7.56
N VAL A 118 12.14 0.51 -7.20
CA VAL A 118 11.11 0.09 -8.15
C VAL A 118 10.45 1.29 -8.83
N VAL A 119 10.02 2.28 -8.06
CA VAL A 119 9.40 3.51 -8.56
C VAL A 119 10.34 4.26 -9.49
N ALA A 120 11.62 4.37 -9.11
CA ALA A 120 12.63 5.01 -9.94
C ALA A 120 12.81 4.27 -11.29
N ARG A 121 12.87 2.94 -11.27
CA ARG A 121 12.93 2.14 -12.51
C ARG A 121 11.70 2.34 -13.39
N ALA A 122 10.50 2.37 -12.79
CA ALA A 122 9.27 2.63 -13.52
C ALA A 122 9.27 4.01 -14.17
N ALA A 123 9.79 5.04 -13.47
CA ALA A 123 9.87 6.41 -13.97
C ALA A 123 10.85 6.56 -15.17
N LEU A 124 11.87 5.71 -15.24
CA LEU A 124 12.87 5.70 -16.32
C LEU A 124 12.51 4.78 -17.49
N ALA A 125 11.52 3.92 -17.32
CA ALA A 125 11.05 3.00 -18.35
C ALA A 125 9.94 3.61 -19.21
N GLU A 126 9.62 2.93 -20.31
CA GLU A 126 8.44 3.27 -21.10
C GLU A 126 7.14 3.03 -20.31
N PRO A 127 6.10 3.85 -20.52
CA PRO A 127 4.80 3.67 -19.87
C PRO A 127 4.20 2.29 -20.16
N ARG A 128 3.71 1.62 -19.13
CA ARG A 128 3.14 0.27 -19.29
C ARG A 128 1.67 0.25 -19.66
N PHE A 129 0.93 1.33 -19.41
CA PHE A 129 -0.53 1.37 -19.50
C PHE A 129 -1.18 0.26 -18.64
N GLY A 130 -0.62 0.00 -17.48
CA GLY A 130 -1.01 -1.08 -16.59
C GLY A 130 -0.32 -1.00 -15.24
N MET A 131 -0.50 -2.05 -14.44
CA MET A 131 0.10 -2.18 -13.12
C MET A 131 1.23 -3.22 -13.07
N GLN A 132 2.09 -3.07 -12.08
CA GLN A 132 3.10 -4.05 -11.67
C GLN A 132 3.02 -4.25 -10.17
N GLU A 133 2.91 -5.51 -9.74
CA GLU A 133 2.96 -5.85 -8.32
C GLU A 133 4.38 -6.17 -7.87
N HIS A 134 4.71 -5.73 -6.65
CA HIS A 134 5.98 -5.95 -6.00
C HIS A 134 5.76 -6.35 -4.54
N GLY A 135 6.51 -7.34 -4.07
CA GLY A 135 6.49 -7.80 -2.68
C GLY A 135 7.87 -8.13 -2.16
N GLY A 136 8.00 -8.24 -0.85
CA GLY A 136 9.24 -8.68 -0.22
C GLY A 136 9.50 -10.18 -0.43
N PRO A 137 10.68 -10.68 0.00
CA PRO A 137 11.06 -12.07 -0.23
C PRO A 137 10.44 -13.05 0.77
N GLU A 138 9.79 -12.56 1.83
CA GLU A 138 9.32 -13.37 2.95
C GLU A 138 7.85 -13.10 3.25
N VAL A 139 7.10 -14.19 3.50
CA VAL A 139 5.70 -14.14 3.92
C VAL A 139 5.63 -14.38 5.42
N PHE A 140 4.87 -13.54 6.13
CA PHE A 140 4.61 -13.64 7.57
C PHE A 140 3.10 -13.66 7.83
N SER A 141 2.66 -14.21 8.96
CA SER A 141 1.39 -13.77 9.51
C SER A 141 1.55 -12.33 10.05
N LEU A 142 0.48 -11.53 9.98
CA LEU A 142 0.53 -10.17 10.52
C LEU A 142 0.82 -10.19 12.03
N GLY A 143 0.33 -11.22 12.74
CA GLY A 143 0.63 -11.42 14.15
C GLY A 143 2.11 -11.67 14.44
N GLU A 144 2.79 -12.50 13.62
CA GLU A 144 4.23 -12.79 13.80
C GLU A 144 5.08 -11.54 13.62
N ILE A 145 4.85 -10.78 12.53
CA ILE A 145 5.66 -9.58 12.25
C ILE A 145 5.37 -8.45 13.25
N ALA A 146 4.12 -8.29 13.71
CA ALA A 146 3.76 -7.35 14.77
C ALA A 146 4.44 -7.72 16.09
N ALA A 147 4.47 -9.00 16.46
CA ALA A 147 5.16 -9.47 17.66
C ALA A 147 6.69 -9.24 17.56
N GLN A 148 7.26 -9.37 16.36
CA GLN A 148 8.66 -9.08 16.12
C GLN A 148 8.97 -7.58 16.27
N ASP A 149 8.12 -6.71 15.73
CA ASP A 149 8.21 -5.26 15.91
C ASP A 149 8.16 -4.85 17.39
N LEU A 150 7.20 -5.40 18.17
CA LEU A 150 7.11 -5.11 19.61
C LEU A 150 8.38 -5.56 20.35
N ARG A 151 8.90 -6.77 20.07
CA ARG A 151 10.16 -7.23 20.70
C ARG A 151 11.34 -6.29 20.40
N TRP A 152 11.48 -5.79 19.18
CA TRP A 152 12.53 -4.83 18.83
C TRP A 152 12.41 -3.51 19.57
N ARG A 153 11.18 -3.10 19.84
CA ARG A 153 10.89 -1.88 20.61
C ARG A 153 11.02 -2.06 22.13
N HIS A 154 11.36 -3.26 22.60
CA HIS A 154 11.30 -3.62 24.02
C HIS A 154 9.92 -3.34 24.64
N ASP A 155 8.88 -3.66 23.91
CA ASP A 155 7.48 -3.45 24.26
C ASP A 155 6.86 -4.81 24.63
N ASP A 156 6.48 -4.97 25.89
CA ASP A 156 5.99 -6.23 26.45
C ASP A 156 4.49 -6.48 26.17
N ARG A 157 3.84 -5.62 25.39
CA ARG A 157 2.43 -5.82 25.02
C ARG A 157 2.26 -7.08 24.18
N GLU A 158 1.13 -7.74 24.39
CA GLU A 158 0.78 -8.95 23.67
C GLU A 158 0.24 -8.63 22.27
N VAL A 159 0.48 -9.53 21.32
CA VAL A 159 -0.16 -9.52 20.00
C VAL A 159 -1.20 -10.64 19.98
N VAL A 160 -2.44 -10.28 19.66
CA VAL A 160 -3.58 -11.20 19.58
C VAL A 160 -4.07 -11.23 18.13
N PRO A 161 -3.85 -12.33 17.38
CA PRO A 161 -4.50 -12.51 16.08
C PRO A 161 -6.02 -12.55 16.27
N ASP A 162 -6.74 -11.68 15.58
CA ASP A 162 -8.20 -11.58 15.65
C ASP A 162 -8.82 -11.95 14.30
N PRO A 163 -9.50 -13.12 14.20
CA PRO A 163 -10.16 -13.54 12.96
C PRO A 163 -11.28 -12.59 12.49
N LEU A 164 -11.79 -11.74 13.41
CA LEU A 164 -12.76 -10.68 13.11
C LEU A 164 -12.11 -9.31 13.01
N GLY A 165 -10.79 -9.25 13.17
CA GLY A 165 -10.00 -8.02 13.09
C GLY A 165 -10.09 -7.39 11.70
N THR A 166 -9.99 -6.06 11.67
CA THR A 166 -9.95 -5.29 10.43
C THR A 166 -8.54 -4.76 10.19
N TYR A 167 -8.22 -4.56 8.92
CA TYR A 167 -6.99 -3.90 8.48
C TYR A 167 -7.38 -2.53 7.90
N PHE A 168 -7.17 -1.45 8.66
CA PHE A 168 -7.64 -0.09 8.32
C PHE A 168 -9.10 -0.04 7.88
N GLY A 169 -9.97 -0.72 8.63
CA GLY A 169 -11.41 -0.81 8.36
C GLY A 169 -11.81 -1.97 7.43
N ALA A 170 -10.92 -2.48 6.59
CA ALA A 170 -11.21 -3.57 5.67
C ALA A 170 -11.27 -4.94 6.38
N ARG A 171 -12.29 -5.74 6.09
CA ARG A 171 -12.35 -7.16 6.47
C ARG A 171 -11.73 -8.01 5.38
N LEU A 172 -10.71 -8.77 5.73
CA LEU A 172 -9.86 -9.47 4.77
C LEU A 172 -9.96 -10.98 4.89
N ALA A 173 -9.87 -11.67 3.75
CA ALA A 173 -9.50 -13.08 3.72
C ALA A 173 -7.99 -13.24 3.98
N PRO A 174 -7.54 -14.42 4.44
CA PRO A 174 -6.15 -14.62 4.90
C PRO A 174 -5.06 -14.24 3.91
N ARG A 175 -5.34 -14.17 2.62
CA ARG A 175 -4.36 -13.90 1.56
C ARG A 175 -4.55 -12.58 0.82
N ASP A 176 -5.49 -11.73 1.25
CA ASP A 176 -5.86 -10.51 0.52
C ASP A 176 -4.75 -9.45 0.46
N LEU A 177 -3.77 -9.51 1.36
CA LEU A 177 -2.60 -8.62 1.36
C LEU A 177 -1.38 -9.21 0.62
N LEU A 178 -1.48 -10.43 0.08
CA LEU A 178 -0.41 -11.02 -0.70
C LEU A 178 -0.49 -10.58 -2.16
N PRO A 179 0.66 -10.39 -2.82
CA PRO A 179 0.69 -10.11 -4.26
C PRO A 179 0.36 -11.38 -5.06
N GLU A 180 0.05 -11.20 -6.33
CA GLU A 180 -0.15 -12.29 -7.28
C GLU A 180 1.16 -13.06 -7.53
N ALA A 181 1.05 -14.29 -8.01
CA ALA A 181 2.21 -15.15 -8.27
C ALA A 181 3.20 -14.59 -9.32
N THR A 182 2.77 -13.61 -10.11
CA THR A 182 3.57 -12.92 -11.14
C THR A 182 4.29 -11.69 -10.61
N ALA A 183 4.11 -11.36 -9.32
CA ALA A 183 4.74 -10.19 -8.70
C ALA A 183 6.27 -10.30 -8.71
N MET A 184 6.93 -9.17 -8.83
CA MET A 184 8.38 -9.09 -8.71
C MET A 184 8.79 -9.04 -7.24
N ILE A 185 9.74 -9.90 -6.88
CA ILE A 185 10.20 -10.04 -5.49
C ILE A 185 11.42 -9.16 -5.26
N ALA A 186 11.33 -8.31 -4.26
CA ALA A 186 12.41 -7.46 -3.79
C ALA A 186 13.45 -8.27 -2.98
N PRO A 187 14.73 -7.85 -2.94
CA PRO A 187 15.80 -8.64 -2.34
C PRO A 187 15.92 -8.48 -0.82
N THR A 188 15.48 -7.35 -0.24
CA THR A 188 15.76 -7.02 1.17
C THR A 188 14.86 -7.82 2.10
N ARG A 189 15.50 -8.53 3.05
CA ARG A 189 14.82 -9.31 4.10
C ARG A 189 14.47 -8.44 5.30
N TYR A 190 13.41 -8.86 6.00
CA TYR A 190 13.02 -8.24 7.27
C TYR A 190 13.93 -8.75 8.39
N HIS A 191 14.63 -7.85 9.07
CA HIS A 191 15.59 -8.14 10.15
C HIS A 191 15.22 -7.45 11.45
#